data_39fec05811af471a7d94ff08aac9b1d7
#
_entry.id   39fec05811af471a7d94ff08aac9b1d7
#
_cell.length_a   1.000
_cell.length_b   1.000
_cell.length_c   1.000
_cell.angle_alpha   90.00
_cell.angle_beta   90.00
_cell.angle_gamma   90.00
#
_symmetry.space_group_name_H-M   'P 1'
#
loop_
_entity.id
_entity.type
_entity.pdbx_description
1 polymer ?
#
loop_
_entity_poly.entity_id
_entity_poly.type
_entity_poly.pdbx_seq_one_letter_code
_entity_poly.pdbx_strand_id
1 'polypeptide(L)'
;RKNKSPLTKKERNIPPMEVDLHIEQLVDSTRNMTNYDMLTLQLETARRQLEFAIAQRIQRVVFIHGVGEGVLRTELEFLLGRYSNVTFYDAEYAKYGVGATEVYIYQHAK
;
A
#
# COMPACT_ATOMS: atom_id res chain seq x y z
N ARG A 1 3.15 3.84 -16.15
CA ARG A 1 2.67 4.79 -15.14
C ARG A 1 3.81 5.61 -14.59
N LYS A 2 3.57 6.90 -14.51
CA LYS A 2 4.59 7.80 -13.98
C LYS A 2 4.60 7.78 -12.47
N ASN A 3 5.80 7.80 -11.91
CA ASN A 3 5.99 7.87 -10.47
C ASN A 3 6.08 9.34 -10.06
N LYS A 4 4.93 10.00 -9.98
CA LYS A 4 4.87 11.40 -9.59
C LYS A 4 4.31 11.54 -8.20
N SER A 5 5.17 11.98 -7.29
CA SER A 5 4.78 12.23 -5.92
C SER A 5 4.38 13.68 -5.76
N PRO A 6 3.28 13.97 -5.05
CA PRO A 6 2.91 15.36 -4.74
C PRO A 6 3.76 15.95 -3.63
N LEU A 7 4.76 15.23 -3.14
CA LEU A 7 5.57 15.66 -2.00
C LEU A 7 6.53 16.77 -2.37
N THR A 8 6.70 17.71 -1.44
CA THR A 8 7.79 18.66 -1.51
C THR A 8 9.08 17.94 -1.15
N LYS A 9 10.20 18.59 -1.45
CA LYS A 9 11.51 18.06 -1.09
C LYS A 9 11.64 17.82 0.41
N LYS A 10 11.09 18.73 1.21
CA LYS A 10 11.14 18.62 2.66
C LYS A 10 10.31 17.44 3.15
N GLU A 11 9.13 17.26 2.58
CA GLU A 11 8.24 16.17 3.00
C GLU A 11 8.81 14.81 2.71
N ARG A 12 9.57 14.68 1.62
CA ARG A 12 10.17 13.40 1.24
C ARG A 12 11.21 12.90 2.23
N ASN A 13 11.70 13.79 3.12
CA ASN A 13 12.66 13.38 4.14
C ASN A 13 12.00 12.65 5.31
N ILE A 14 10.67 12.68 5.41
CA ILE A 14 9.94 11.96 6.45
C ILE A 14 9.68 10.54 5.93
N PRO A 15 10.19 9.50 6.62
CA PRO A 15 9.98 8.14 6.13
C PRO A 15 8.50 7.79 6.08
N PRO A 16 8.07 7.05 5.06
CA PRO A 16 6.68 6.60 5.00
C PRO A 16 6.43 5.46 5.98
N MET A 17 5.18 5.28 6.36
CA MET A 17 4.76 4.07 7.04
C MET A 17 4.84 2.92 6.05
N GLU A 18 5.42 1.79 6.46
CA GLU A 18 5.54 0.64 5.56
C GLU A 18 4.62 -0.48 6.04
N VAL A 19 3.90 -1.06 5.10
CA VAL A 19 3.01 -2.19 5.36
C VAL A 19 3.39 -3.32 4.42
N ASP A 20 3.96 -4.37 4.97
CA ASP A 20 4.36 -5.53 4.18
C ASP A 20 3.17 -6.47 4.07
N LEU A 21 2.67 -6.67 2.86
CA LEU A 21 1.51 -7.48 2.59
C LEU A 21 1.86 -8.91 2.18
N HIS A 22 3.15 -9.28 2.18
CA HIS A 22 3.50 -10.67 1.90
C HIS A 22 2.80 -11.56 2.90
N ILE A 23 2.19 -12.66 2.42
CA ILE A 23 1.34 -13.47 3.28
C ILE A 23 2.08 -14.04 4.48
N GLU A 24 3.36 -14.35 4.31
CA GLU A 24 4.16 -14.91 5.41
C GLU A 24 4.42 -13.88 6.53
N GLN A 25 4.19 -12.60 6.25
CA GLN A 25 4.28 -11.57 7.28
C GLN A 25 2.96 -11.43 8.05
N LEU A 26 1.88 -12.00 7.53
CA LEU A 26 0.54 -11.81 8.08
C LEU A 26 0.05 -13.03 8.85
N VAL A 27 0.56 -14.22 8.53
CA VAL A 27 0.14 -15.46 9.17
C VAL A 27 1.37 -16.33 9.47
N ASP A 28 1.22 -17.20 10.46
CA ASP A 28 2.28 -18.16 10.79
C ASP A 28 2.31 -19.33 9.81
N SER A 29 1.17 -19.68 9.22
CA SER A 29 1.08 -20.78 8.29
C SER A 29 -0.03 -20.53 7.30
N THR A 30 0.22 -20.92 6.04
CA THR A 30 -0.80 -20.84 5.00
C THR A 30 -1.53 -22.17 4.81
N ARG A 31 -1.27 -23.13 5.70
CA ARG A 31 -1.96 -24.42 5.64
C ARG A 31 -3.47 -24.16 5.73
N ASN A 32 -4.21 -24.82 4.86
CA ASN A 32 -5.66 -24.71 4.80
C ASN A 32 -6.17 -23.36 4.28
N MET A 33 -5.29 -22.53 3.73
CA MET A 33 -5.71 -21.28 3.10
C MET A 33 -5.72 -21.43 1.60
N THR A 34 -6.81 -21.00 0.97
CA THR A 34 -6.87 -20.92 -0.49
C THR A 34 -6.20 -19.63 -0.95
N ASN A 35 -5.95 -19.53 -2.26
CA ASN A 35 -5.44 -18.28 -2.81
C ASN A 35 -6.40 -17.12 -2.52
N TYR A 36 -7.71 -17.41 -2.57
CA TYR A 36 -8.72 -16.40 -2.24
C TYR A 36 -8.61 -15.95 -0.78
N ASP A 37 -8.42 -16.91 0.14
CA ASP A 37 -8.27 -16.59 1.55
C ASP A 37 -7.06 -15.69 1.78
N MET A 38 -5.95 -16.01 1.12
CA MET A 38 -4.73 -15.23 1.27
C MET A 38 -4.90 -13.82 0.73
N LEU A 39 -5.48 -13.70 -0.46
CA LEU A 39 -5.71 -12.40 -1.08
C LEU A 39 -6.66 -11.55 -0.23
N THR A 40 -7.73 -12.16 0.29
CA THR A 40 -8.69 -11.47 1.13
C THR A 40 -8.02 -10.91 2.38
N LEU A 41 -7.17 -11.71 3.03
CA LEU A 41 -6.46 -11.25 4.21
C LEU A 41 -5.51 -10.11 3.90
N GLN A 42 -4.79 -10.22 2.78
CA GLN A 42 -3.86 -9.17 2.37
C GLN A 42 -4.59 -7.84 2.12
N LEU A 43 -5.74 -7.91 1.45
CA LEU A 43 -6.52 -6.70 1.15
C LEU A 43 -7.17 -6.12 2.40
N GLU A 44 -7.66 -6.98 3.30
CA GLU A 44 -8.22 -6.51 4.57
C GLU A 44 -7.15 -5.84 5.41
N THR A 45 -5.95 -6.40 5.41
CA THR A 45 -4.83 -5.79 6.13
C THR A 45 -4.51 -4.41 5.55
N ALA A 46 -4.47 -4.32 4.21
CA ALA A 46 -4.18 -3.04 3.56
C ALA A 46 -5.26 -2.02 3.92
N ARG A 47 -6.53 -2.41 3.88
CA ARG A 47 -7.62 -1.51 4.20
C ARG A 47 -7.52 -1.01 5.65
N ARG A 48 -7.31 -1.92 6.58
CA ARG A 48 -7.21 -1.54 7.99
C ARG A 48 -6.03 -0.61 8.25
N GLN A 49 -4.89 -0.90 7.62
CA GLN A 49 -3.70 -0.08 7.82
C GLN A 49 -3.85 1.28 7.16
N LEU A 50 -4.52 1.35 6.02
CA LEU A 50 -4.81 2.64 5.39
C LEU A 50 -5.75 3.47 6.26
N GLU A 51 -6.81 2.85 6.80
CA GLU A 51 -7.74 3.56 7.69
C GLU A 51 -7.01 4.06 8.94
N PHE A 52 -6.12 3.24 9.48
CA PHE A 52 -5.31 3.65 10.62
C PHE A 52 -4.46 4.87 10.25
N ALA A 53 -3.80 4.82 9.10
CA ALA A 53 -2.93 5.92 8.67
C ALA A 53 -3.73 7.21 8.47
N ILE A 54 -4.92 7.10 7.90
CA ILE A 54 -5.79 8.26 7.71
C ILE A 54 -6.18 8.85 9.08
N ALA A 55 -6.56 8.00 10.02
CA ALA A 55 -6.96 8.46 11.36
C ALA A 55 -5.80 9.10 12.11
N GLN A 56 -4.58 8.60 11.90
CA GLN A 56 -3.40 9.12 12.57
C GLN A 56 -2.75 10.29 11.82
N ARG A 57 -3.34 10.73 10.72
CA ARG A 57 -2.84 11.82 9.89
C ARG A 57 -1.43 11.54 9.36
N ILE A 58 -1.17 10.29 9.06
CA ILE A 58 0.07 9.88 8.41
C ILE A 58 -0.03 10.29 6.95
N GLN A 59 1.03 10.90 6.42
CA GLN A 59 0.99 11.45 5.08
C GLN A 59 1.23 10.41 4.00
N ARG A 60 2.13 9.45 4.25
CA ARG A 60 2.50 8.46 3.24
C ARG A 60 2.52 7.07 3.79
N VAL A 61 2.03 6.12 3.00
CA VAL A 61 2.09 4.69 3.31
C VAL A 61 2.63 3.96 2.09
N VAL A 62 3.58 3.06 2.30
CA VAL A 62 4.06 2.19 1.23
C VAL A 62 3.54 0.79 1.51
N PHE A 63 2.78 0.24 0.56
CA PHE A 63 2.31 -1.14 0.62
C PHE A 63 3.24 -2.01 -0.21
N ILE A 64 3.87 -2.98 0.44
CA ILE A 64 4.79 -3.90 -0.22
C ILE A 64 4.00 -5.15 -0.58
N HIS A 65 3.66 -5.29 -1.87
CA HIS A 65 2.81 -6.39 -2.35
C HIS A 65 3.59 -7.45 -3.10
N GLY A 66 4.85 -7.18 -3.41
CA GLY A 66 5.65 -8.11 -4.19
C GLY A 66 5.32 -8.01 -5.67
N VAL A 67 6.03 -8.81 -6.47
CA VAL A 67 5.86 -8.76 -7.92
C VAL A 67 4.89 -9.83 -8.43
N GLY A 68 5.08 -11.09 -8.06
CA GLY A 68 4.15 -12.17 -8.39
C GLY A 68 3.50 -12.03 -9.76
N GLU A 69 2.23 -12.43 -9.85
CA GLU A 69 1.43 -12.32 -11.07
C GLU A 69 0.65 -11.01 -11.14
N GLY A 70 0.81 -10.15 -10.14
CA GLY A 70 0.19 -8.85 -10.15
C GLY A 70 -1.25 -8.80 -9.62
N VAL A 71 -1.78 -9.92 -9.14
CA VAL A 71 -3.17 -9.96 -8.66
C VAL A 71 -3.36 -9.07 -7.45
N LEU A 72 -2.48 -9.19 -6.45
CA LEU A 72 -2.60 -8.37 -5.25
C LEU A 72 -2.45 -6.89 -5.58
N ARG A 73 -1.48 -6.56 -6.43
CA ARG A 73 -1.28 -5.16 -6.83
C ARG A 73 -2.53 -4.60 -7.49
N THR A 74 -3.11 -5.35 -8.42
CA THR A 74 -4.30 -4.89 -9.14
C THR A 74 -5.47 -4.68 -8.19
N GLU A 75 -5.70 -5.63 -7.29
CA GLU A 75 -6.80 -5.52 -6.34
C GLU A 75 -6.56 -4.39 -5.35
N LEU A 76 -5.31 -4.19 -4.95
CA LEU A 76 -4.96 -3.07 -4.09
C LEU A 76 -5.27 -1.73 -4.76
N GLU A 77 -4.96 -1.60 -6.04
CA GLU A 77 -5.24 -0.37 -6.77
C GLU A 77 -6.73 -0.10 -6.85
N PHE A 78 -7.55 -1.15 -7.03
CA PHE A 78 -8.99 -0.98 -6.97
C PHE A 78 -9.44 -0.49 -5.60
N LEU A 79 -8.89 -1.07 -4.56
CA LEU A 79 -9.21 -0.66 -3.20
C LEU A 79 -8.88 0.82 -2.98
N LEU A 80 -7.66 1.21 -3.38
CA LEU A 80 -7.19 2.58 -3.19
C LEU A 80 -8.03 3.57 -3.99
N GLY A 81 -8.51 3.16 -5.16
CA GLY A 81 -9.32 4.02 -6.01
C GLY A 81 -10.65 4.41 -5.40
N ARG A 82 -11.09 3.72 -4.34
CA ARG A 82 -12.35 4.05 -3.67
C ARG A 82 -12.22 5.19 -2.67
N TYR A 83 -10.98 5.62 -2.38
CA TYR A 83 -10.74 6.67 -1.40
C TYR A 83 -10.54 8.00 -2.11
N SER A 84 -11.37 8.99 -1.78
CA SER A 84 -11.29 10.30 -2.43
C SER A 84 -10.12 11.14 -1.92
N ASN A 85 -9.55 10.75 -0.78
CA ASN A 85 -8.51 11.53 -0.13
C ASN A 85 -7.12 10.92 -0.26
N VAL A 86 -6.94 10.01 -1.20
CA VAL A 86 -5.61 9.44 -1.45
C VAL A 86 -5.29 9.48 -2.93
N THR A 87 -4.00 9.45 -3.23
CA THR A 87 -3.50 9.16 -4.57
C THR A 87 -2.40 8.12 -4.40
N PHE A 88 -2.08 7.40 -5.48
CA PHE A 88 -1.07 6.36 -5.38
C PHE A 88 -0.23 6.32 -6.64
N TYR A 89 0.96 5.78 -6.50
CA TYR A 89 1.94 5.70 -7.58
C TYR A 89 3.00 4.66 -7.17
N ASP A 90 3.89 4.34 -8.09
CA ASP A 90 4.94 3.38 -7.78
C ASP A 90 5.84 3.93 -6.67
N ALA A 91 6.18 3.09 -5.71
CA ALA A 91 7.11 3.47 -4.66
C ALA A 91 8.51 3.61 -5.26
N GLU A 92 9.40 4.25 -4.51
CA GLU A 92 10.76 4.51 -4.96
C GLU A 92 11.46 3.22 -5.36
N TYR A 93 11.86 3.13 -6.63
CA TYR A 93 12.43 1.91 -7.17
C TYR A 93 13.73 1.52 -6.47
N ALA A 94 14.57 2.52 -6.19
CA ALA A 94 15.88 2.24 -5.58
C ALA A 94 15.74 1.55 -4.22
N LYS A 95 14.64 1.83 -3.50
CA LYS A 95 14.44 1.27 -2.17
C LYS A 95 13.56 0.02 -2.20
N TYR A 96 12.55 0.01 -3.05
CA TYR A 96 11.51 -1.05 -2.99
C TYR A 96 11.44 -1.91 -4.24
N GLY A 97 12.15 -1.56 -5.30
CA GLY A 97 12.00 -2.26 -6.56
C GLY A 97 10.63 -2.01 -7.17
N VAL A 98 10.11 -3.02 -7.87
CA VAL A 98 8.81 -2.89 -8.56
C VAL A 98 7.65 -3.46 -7.74
N GLY A 99 7.93 -3.97 -6.56
CA GLY A 99 6.93 -4.69 -5.75
C GLY A 99 6.24 -3.86 -4.70
N ALA A 100 6.16 -2.54 -4.86
CA ALA A 100 5.55 -1.68 -3.84
C ALA A 100 4.84 -0.49 -4.46
N THR A 101 3.77 -0.07 -3.79
CA THR A 101 2.97 1.09 -4.19
C THR A 101 2.94 2.07 -3.04
N GLU A 102 3.24 3.32 -3.32
CA GLU A 102 3.18 4.38 -2.32
C GLU A 102 1.85 5.10 -2.41
N VAL A 103 1.26 5.38 -1.25
CA VAL A 103 0.00 6.08 -1.13
C VAL A 103 0.26 7.40 -0.43
N TYR A 104 -0.20 8.49 -1.03
CA TYR A 104 -0.16 9.81 -0.41
C TYR A 104 -1.57 10.14 0.08
N ILE A 105 -1.68 10.50 1.36
CA ILE A 105 -2.96 10.78 1.98
C ILE A 105 -3.08 12.30 2.14
N TYR A 106 -4.10 12.87 1.49
CA TYR A 106 -4.39 14.28 1.63
C TYR A 106 -5.13 14.49 2.94
N GLN A 107 -4.76 15.52 3.67
CA GLN A 107 -5.42 15.83 4.94
C GLN A 107 -6.83 16.38 4.69
N HIS A 108 -7.06 16.86 3.49
CA HIS A 108 -8.39 17.29 3.04
C HIS A 108 -8.70 16.55 1.76
N ALA A 109 -9.98 16.45 1.40
CA ALA A 109 -10.37 15.84 0.13
C ALA A 109 -9.69 16.59 -1.01
N LYS A 110 -9.16 15.83 -1.98
CA LYS A 110 -8.52 16.46 -3.13
C LYS A 110 -9.53 17.03 -4.11
#